data_c4405d840cd385285ef7f89f1cf93d14
#
_entry.id   c4405d840cd385285ef7f89f1cf93d14
#
_cell.length_a   1.000
_cell.length_b   1.000
_cell.length_c   1.000
_cell.angle_alpha   90.00
_cell.angle_beta   90.00
_cell.angle_gamma   90.00
#
_symmetry.space_group_name_H-M   'P 1'
#
loop_
_entity.id
_entity.type
_entity.pdbx_description
1 polymer ?
#
loop_
_entity_poly.entity_id
_entity_poly.type
_entity_poly.pdbx_seq_one_letter_code
_entity_poly.pdbx_strand_id
1 'polypeptide(L)'
;KAYLNQICELSKKSKLTILSYRYTKYLNNNLNYFYNSKLDENESKKKMLFQRIMHIKNCSNKMVLIGPVPDSPVWGPNIHRINVSDLMANSTLEFFMDKNKDALDIISKIKANNKHNNNFHIIQPYEYLCNKKKCSFILDEKTPITLYYDDNHLSNIGSKKIVEEINSLLMR
;
A
#
# COMPACT_ATOMS: atom_id res chain seq x y z
N LYS A 1 17.92 9.06 10.27
CA LYS A 1 18.78 7.85 10.38
C LYS A 1 18.45 7.04 11.65
N ALA A 2 18.34 7.66 12.85
CA ALA A 2 18.06 6.94 14.10
C ALA A 2 16.79 6.07 14.04
N TYR A 3 15.69 6.61 13.54
CA TYR A 3 14.41 5.90 13.42
C TYR A 3 14.48 4.65 12.52
N LEU A 4 15.16 4.74 11.37
CA LEU A 4 15.34 3.57 10.50
C LEU A 4 16.18 2.47 11.15
N ASN A 5 17.18 2.84 11.94
CA ASN A 5 18.00 1.88 12.68
C ASN A 5 17.18 1.17 13.77
N GLN A 6 16.26 1.89 14.45
CA GLN A 6 15.35 1.27 15.43
C GLN A 6 14.41 0.27 14.76
N ILE A 7 13.81 0.62 13.62
CA ILE A 7 12.97 -0.32 12.84
C ILE A 7 13.80 -1.54 12.43
N CYS A 8 15.04 -1.34 11.99
CA CYS A 8 15.95 -2.41 11.59
C CYS A 8 16.22 -3.38 12.76
N GLU A 9 16.52 -2.87 13.95
CA GLU A 9 16.75 -3.71 15.13
C GLU A 9 15.51 -4.50 15.57
N LEU A 10 14.32 -3.90 15.46
CA LEU A 10 13.06 -4.61 15.73
C LEU A 10 12.82 -5.69 14.67
N SER A 11 13.07 -5.39 13.40
CA SER A 11 12.87 -6.32 12.28
C SER A 11 13.79 -7.55 12.38
N LYS A 12 15.03 -7.38 12.82
CA LYS A 12 15.97 -8.50 13.08
C LYS A 12 15.46 -9.47 14.15
N LYS A 13 14.74 -8.97 15.14
CA LYS A 13 14.19 -9.76 16.25
C LYS A 13 12.84 -10.37 15.94
N SER A 14 12.18 -9.92 14.87
CA SER A 14 10.84 -10.37 14.48
C SER A 14 10.91 -11.55 13.52
N LYS A 15 9.98 -12.50 13.65
CA LYS A 15 9.82 -13.59 12.69
C LYS A 15 9.34 -13.09 11.33
N LEU A 16 8.49 -12.05 11.35
CA LEU A 16 7.93 -11.42 10.17
C LEU A 16 7.87 -9.91 10.38
N THR A 17 8.31 -9.16 9.38
CA THR A 17 8.12 -7.71 9.28
C THR A 17 7.05 -7.42 8.23
N ILE A 18 5.99 -6.73 8.62
CA ILE A 18 4.96 -6.26 7.69
C ILE A 18 5.16 -4.76 7.52
N LEU A 19 5.33 -4.32 6.28
CA LEU A 19 5.55 -2.92 5.94
C LEU A 19 4.47 -2.42 5.00
N SER A 20 3.78 -1.37 5.41
CA SER A 20 2.80 -0.66 4.60
C SER A 20 3.09 0.82 4.62
N TYR A 21 2.86 1.49 3.51
CA TYR A 21 3.02 2.94 3.36
C TYR A 21 1.76 3.58 2.81
N ARG A 22 1.48 4.79 3.23
CA ARG A 22 0.56 5.68 2.54
C ARG A 22 1.30 6.35 1.37
N TYR A 23 1.49 5.58 0.29
CA TYR A 23 2.35 5.92 -0.85
C TYR A 23 2.01 7.27 -1.47
N THR A 24 0.74 7.51 -1.77
CA THR A 24 0.27 8.76 -2.40
C THR A 24 0.57 9.97 -1.52
N LYS A 25 0.34 9.87 -0.20
CA LYS A 25 0.66 10.94 0.73
C LYS A 25 2.16 11.21 0.80
N TYR A 26 2.97 10.15 0.78
CA TYR A 26 4.42 10.28 0.85
C TYR A 26 5.02 10.86 -0.42
N LEU A 27 4.53 10.44 -1.59
CA LEU A 27 5.07 10.86 -2.89
C LEU A 27 4.53 12.21 -3.34
N ASN A 28 3.24 12.52 -3.06
CA ASN A 28 2.57 13.72 -3.56
C ASN A 28 2.59 14.92 -2.60
N ASN A 29 2.92 14.72 -1.31
CA ASN A 29 3.01 15.85 -0.40
C ASN A 29 4.32 16.61 -0.62
N ASN A 30 4.21 17.92 -0.81
CA ASN A 30 5.31 18.89 -0.73
C ASN A 30 5.83 18.95 0.72
N LEU A 31 6.56 17.92 1.15
CA LEU A 31 7.33 17.95 2.39
C LEU A 31 8.58 18.80 2.15
N ASN A 32 8.39 20.11 1.94
CA ASN A 32 9.43 21.13 1.73
C ASN A 32 10.40 21.29 2.92
N TYR A 33 10.40 20.38 3.87
CA TYR A 33 11.15 20.57 5.12
C TYR A 33 12.60 20.11 5.10
N PHE A 34 13.10 19.44 4.03
CA PHE A 34 14.42 18.81 4.13
C PHE A 34 15.38 18.88 2.93
N TYR A 35 15.03 19.48 1.79
CA TYR A 35 15.95 19.50 0.65
C TYR A 35 15.97 20.79 -0.15
N ASN A 36 17.12 21.49 -0.05
CA ASN A 36 17.56 22.52 -0.99
C ASN A 36 18.29 21.88 -2.18
N SER A 37 17.59 21.23 -3.09
CA SER A 37 18.22 20.81 -4.35
C SER A 37 17.25 20.87 -5.52
N LYS A 38 17.74 21.43 -6.64
CA LYS A 38 17.07 21.57 -7.95
C LYS A 38 16.89 20.24 -8.72
N LEU A 39 17.13 19.10 -8.08
CA LEU A 39 16.78 17.80 -8.62
C LEU A 39 15.26 17.63 -8.53
N ASP A 40 14.67 17.06 -9.54
CA ASP A 40 13.26 16.69 -9.58
C ASP A 40 12.86 16.08 -8.22
N GLU A 41 12.13 16.86 -7.43
CA GLU A 41 11.79 16.53 -6.04
C GLU A 41 11.08 15.16 -5.95
N ASN A 42 10.33 14.82 -7.01
CA ASN A 42 9.62 13.56 -7.11
C ASN A 42 10.59 12.37 -7.26
N GLU A 43 11.60 12.47 -8.13
CA GLU A 43 12.60 11.41 -8.30
C GLU A 43 13.43 11.21 -7.04
N SER A 44 13.73 12.28 -6.31
CA SER A 44 14.42 12.19 -5.01
C SER A 44 13.57 11.46 -3.96
N LYS A 45 12.26 11.72 -3.90
CA LYS A 45 11.32 11.03 -3.01
C LYS A 45 11.18 9.56 -3.36
N LYS A 46 11.05 9.22 -4.65
CA LYS A 46 11.00 7.84 -5.13
C LYS A 46 12.25 7.06 -4.74
N LYS A 47 13.44 7.63 -5.00
CA LYS A 47 14.71 7.03 -4.64
C LYS A 47 14.83 6.80 -3.14
N MET A 48 14.43 7.79 -2.34
CA MET A 48 14.47 7.69 -0.88
C MET A 48 13.51 6.63 -0.34
N LEU A 49 12.29 6.53 -0.89
CA LEU A 49 11.33 5.50 -0.50
C LEU A 49 11.85 4.11 -0.84
N PHE A 50 12.35 3.92 -2.06
CA PHE A 50 12.98 2.67 -2.47
C PHE A 50 14.12 2.27 -1.51
N GLN A 51 15.04 3.18 -1.22
CA GLN A 51 16.18 2.92 -0.33
C GLN A 51 15.74 2.55 1.09
N ARG A 52 14.70 3.21 1.62
CA ARG A 52 14.15 2.89 2.96
C ARG A 52 13.54 1.49 3.00
N ILE A 53 12.74 1.13 2.00
CA ILE A 53 12.15 -0.21 1.92
C ILE A 53 13.24 -1.27 1.83
N MET A 54 14.23 -1.07 0.96
CA MET A 54 15.35 -1.99 0.80
C MET A 54 16.22 -2.10 2.05
N HIS A 55 16.41 -1.00 2.78
CA HIS A 55 17.12 -1.01 4.05
C HIS A 55 16.41 -1.88 5.10
N ILE A 56 15.09 -1.68 5.29
CA ILE A 56 14.29 -2.48 6.23
C ILE A 56 14.27 -3.96 5.78
N LYS A 57 14.09 -4.21 4.49
CA LYS A 57 14.13 -5.56 3.92
C LYS A 57 15.43 -6.29 4.25
N ASN A 58 16.58 -5.61 4.12
CA ASN A 58 17.89 -6.21 4.39
C ASN A 58 18.13 -6.53 5.87
N CYS A 59 17.36 -5.90 6.77
CA CYS A 59 17.38 -6.18 8.20
C CYS A 59 16.36 -7.26 8.63
N SER A 60 15.39 -7.56 7.77
CA SER A 60 14.27 -8.43 8.13
C SER A 60 14.58 -9.90 7.82
N ASN A 61 14.23 -10.79 8.75
CA ASN A 61 14.31 -12.24 8.52
C ASN A 61 13.33 -12.69 7.43
N LYS A 62 12.07 -12.25 7.54
CA LYS A 62 11.03 -12.40 6.52
C LYS A 62 10.28 -11.08 6.45
N MET A 63 9.94 -10.63 5.24
CA MET A 63 9.23 -9.35 5.07
C MET A 63 8.07 -9.47 4.08
N VAL A 64 6.95 -8.87 4.43
CA VAL A 64 5.82 -8.61 3.55
C VAL A 64 5.70 -7.10 3.32
N LEU A 65 5.77 -6.68 2.07
CA LEU A 65 5.47 -5.32 1.64
C LEU A 65 4.04 -5.26 1.14
N ILE A 66 3.22 -4.40 1.75
CA ILE A 66 1.85 -4.16 1.29
C ILE A 66 1.87 -2.95 0.36
N GLY A 67 1.39 -3.15 -0.86
CA GLY A 67 1.25 -2.11 -1.88
C GLY A 67 0.13 -1.11 -1.57
N PRO A 68 -0.07 -0.12 -2.45
CA PRO A 68 -1.11 0.87 -2.26
C PRO A 68 -2.50 0.22 -2.28
N VAL A 69 -3.34 0.69 -1.38
CA VAL A 69 -4.77 0.37 -1.33
C VAL A 69 -5.50 1.36 -2.24
N PRO A 70 -6.47 0.91 -3.07
CA PRO A 70 -7.34 1.86 -3.79
C PRO A 70 -8.01 2.81 -2.80
N ASP A 71 -7.82 4.13 -3.00
CA ASP A 71 -8.48 5.12 -2.15
C ASP A 71 -9.98 5.16 -2.49
N SER A 72 -10.83 5.22 -1.48
CA SER A 72 -12.25 5.47 -1.68
C SER A 72 -12.44 6.87 -2.30
N PRO A 73 -13.32 7.03 -3.29
CA PRO A 73 -13.66 8.35 -3.84
C PRO A 73 -14.34 9.26 -2.83
N VAL A 74 -14.69 8.71 -1.68
CA VAL A 74 -15.45 9.40 -0.65
C VAL A 74 -14.63 9.52 0.62
N TRP A 75 -14.63 10.70 1.17
CA TRP A 75 -13.85 11.03 2.35
C TRP A 75 -14.56 10.68 3.66
N GLY A 76 -13.92 9.87 4.50
CA GLY A 76 -14.18 9.74 5.91
C GLY A 76 -15.53 9.12 6.32
N PRO A 77 -16.07 9.53 7.48
CA PRO A 77 -17.27 8.95 8.07
C PRO A 77 -18.55 9.06 7.23
N ASN A 78 -18.49 9.81 6.13
CA ASN A 78 -19.59 9.96 5.18
C ASN A 78 -19.77 8.78 4.23
N ILE A 79 -18.84 7.80 4.25
CA ILE A 79 -18.95 6.59 3.42
C ILE A 79 -20.28 5.84 3.64
N HIS A 80 -20.82 5.93 4.88
CA HIS A 80 -22.12 5.34 5.22
C HIS A 80 -23.34 6.14 4.76
N ARG A 81 -23.13 7.36 4.25
CA ARG A 81 -24.20 8.28 3.82
C ARG A 81 -24.30 8.42 2.30
N ILE A 82 -23.42 7.73 1.57
CA ILE A 82 -23.33 7.92 0.13
C ILE A 82 -24.18 6.88 -0.57
N ASN A 83 -24.81 7.36 -1.63
CA ASN A 83 -25.52 6.50 -2.54
C ASN A 83 -24.52 5.51 -3.18
N VAL A 84 -24.86 4.22 -3.14
CA VAL A 84 -24.01 3.14 -3.69
C VAL A 84 -23.66 3.42 -5.16
N SER A 85 -24.56 4.06 -5.93
CA SER A 85 -24.27 4.46 -7.31
C SER A 85 -23.12 5.44 -7.45
N ASP A 86 -22.97 6.38 -6.51
CA ASP A 86 -21.90 7.39 -6.55
C ASP A 86 -20.54 6.80 -6.13
N LEU A 87 -20.56 5.85 -5.22
CA LEU A 87 -19.38 5.03 -4.88
C LEU A 87 -18.88 4.22 -6.09
N MET A 88 -19.80 3.68 -6.88
CA MET A 88 -19.47 2.82 -8.03
C MET A 88 -18.99 3.63 -9.25
N ALA A 89 -19.38 4.90 -9.38
CA ALA A 89 -19.11 5.71 -10.57
C ALA A 89 -17.65 6.16 -10.70
N ASN A 90 -16.94 6.36 -9.57
CA ASN A 90 -15.65 7.04 -9.54
C ASN A 90 -14.45 6.15 -9.20
N SER A 91 -14.59 4.83 -9.30
CA SER A 91 -13.57 3.88 -8.87
C SER A 91 -13.08 2.97 -9.99
N THR A 92 -12.52 3.57 -11.03
CA THR A 92 -11.92 2.76 -12.10
C THR A 92 -10.54 2.26 -11.69
N LEU A 93 -10.18 1.06 -12.15
CA LEU A 93 -8.83 0.53 -12.00
C LEU A 93 -7.81 1.47 -12.66
N GLU A 94 -8.15 2.06 -13.80
CA GLU A 94 -7.31 3.02 -14.52
C GLU A 94 -6.97 4.24 -13.65
N PHE A 95 -7.96 4.84 -13.00
CA PHE A 95 -7.75 5.96 -12.08
C PHE A 95 -6.82 5.57 -10.92
N PHE A 96 -7.03 4.39 -10.33
CA PHE A 96 -6.13 3.88 -9.29
C PHE A 96 -4.70 3.71 -9.80
N MET A 97 -4.52 3.10 -10.97
CA MET A 97 -3.20 2.85 -11.55
C MET A 97 -2.47 4.15 -11.87
N ASP A 98 -3.17 5.13 -12.46
CA ASP A 98 -2.59 6.44 -12.76
C ASP A 98 -2.19 7.19 -11.48
N LYS A 99 -3.09 7.28 -10.50
CA LYS A 99 -2.85 7.94 -9.22
C LYS A 99 -1.67 7.32 -8.44
N ASN A 100 -1.47 6.02 -8.55
CA ASN A 100 -0.44 5.27 -7.83
C ASN A 100 0.75 4.86 -8.70
N LYS A 101 0.89 5.40 -9.92
CA LYS A 101 1.91 5.03 -10.89
C LYS A 101 3.30 5.00 -10.27
N ASP A 102 3.71 6.06 -9.60
CA ASP A 102 5.03 6.17 -8.96
C ASP A 102 5.26 5.11 -7.87
N ALA A 103 4.23 4.82 -7.08
CA ALA A 103 4.30 3.77 -6.06
C ALA A 103 4.42 2.38 -6.69
N LEU A 104 3.64 2.12 -7.73
CA LEU A 104 3.66 0.84 -8.45
C LEU A 104 4.98 0.63 -9.18
N ASP A 105 5.58 1.67 -9.74
CA ASP A 105 6.92 1.63 -10.35
C ASP A 105 8.00 1.27 -9.32
N ILE A 106 7.94 1.87 -8.12
CA ILE A 106 8.87 1.55 -7.03
C ILE A 106 8.70 0.08 -6.62
N ILE A 107 7.47 -0.38 -6.43
CA ILE A 107 7.16 -1.76 -6.05
C ILE A 107 7.64 -2.74 -7.13
N SER A 108 7.45 -2.42 -8.40
CA SER A 108 7.93 -3.22 -9.52
C SER A 108 9.46 -3.35 -9.52
N LYS A 109 10.19 -2.25 -9.30
CA LYS A 109 11.64 -2.26 -9.15
C LYS A 109 12.09 -3.10 -7.96
N ILE A 110 11.40 -2.98 -6.81
CA ILE A 110 11.70 -3.80 -5.62
C ILE A 110 11.45 -5.27 -5.92
N LYS A 111 10.34 -5.61 -6.57
CA LYS A 111 10.00 -6.98 -6.98
C LYS A 111 11.10 -7.59 -7.87
N ALA A 112 11.54 -6.83 -8.88
CA ALA A 112 12.60 -7.26 -9.79
C ALA A 112 13.92 -7.55 -9.05
N ASN A 113 14.31 -6.68 -8.11
CA ASN A 113 15.54 -6.83 -7.32
C ASN A 113 15.48 -7.98 -6.30
N ASN A 114 14.30 -8.52 -6.04
CA ASN A 114 14.11 -9.59 -5.04
C ASN A 114 13.47 -10.85 -5.63
N LYS A 115 13.54 -11.04 -6.95
CA LYS A 115 12.88 -12.15 -7.67
C LYS A 115 13.19 -13.54 -7.11
N HIS A 116 14.37 -13.74 -6.55
CA HIS A 116 14.83 -15.03 -6.02
C HIS A 116 14.87 -15.08 -4.48
N ASN A 117 14.27 -14.10 -3.81
CA ASN A 117 14.26 -14.04 -2.36
C ASN A 117 12.95 -14.58 -1.79
N ASN A 118 12.98 -15.82 -1.34
CA ASN A 118 11.83 -16.51 -0.75
C ASN A 118 11.35 -15.90 0.58
N ASN A 119 12.16 -15.04 1.20
CA ASN A 119 11.82 -14.35 2.45
C ASN A 119 11.23 -12.96 2.22
N PHE A 120 10.98 -12.57 0.96
CA PHE A 120 10.39 -11.28 0.63
C PHE A 120 9.14 -11.48 -0.24
N HIS A 121 8.01 -10.98 0.25
CA HIS A 121 6.72 -11.07 -0.42
C HIS A 121 6.12 -9.69 -0.62
N ILE A 122 5.37 -9.52 -1.71
CA ILE A 122 4.63 -8.30 -1.99
C ILE A 122 3.16 -8.69 -2.13
N ILE A 123 2.31 -8.05 -1.34
CA ILE A 123 0.86 -8.17 -1.44
C ILE A 123 0.33 -6.87 -2.03
N GLN A 124 -0.43 -6.97 -3.09
CA GLN A 124 -1.04 -5.82 -3.76
C GLN A 124 -2.55 -5.83 -3.52
N PRO A 125 -3.06 -4.99 -2.59
CA PRO A 125 -4.47 -4.99 -2.21
C PRO A 125 -5.43 -4.80 -3.39
N TYR A 126 -5.04 -4.05 -4.42
CA TYR A 126 -5.88 -3.85 -5.59
C TYR A 126 -6.17 -5.16 -6.36
N GLU A 127 -5.31 -6.18 -6.28
CA GLU A 127 -5.54 -7.48 -6.91
C GLU A 127 -6.75 -8.22 -6.31
N TYR A 128 -7.13 -7.89 -5.08
CA TYR A 128 -8.28 -8.43 -4.37
C TYR A 128 -9.50 -7.51 -4.39
N LEU A 129 -9.24 -6.20 -4.44
CA LEU A 129 -10.28 -5.18 -4.32
C LEU A 129 -10.77 -4.68 -5.68
N CYS A 130 -10.02 -4.93 -6.76
CA CYS A 130 -10.37 -4.46 -8.09
C CYS A 130 -10.58 -5.64 -9.04
N ASN A 131 -11.54 -5.50 -9.96
CA ASN A 131 -11.60 -6.32 -11.16
C ASN A 131 -10.91 -5.58 -12.33
N LYS A 132 -11.03 -6.11 -13.55
CA LYS A 132 -10.38 -5.52 -14.74
C LYS A 132 -10.80 -4.07 -15.06
N LYS A 133 -11.89 -3.58 -14.47
CA LYS A 133 -12.44 -2.25 -14.78
C LYS A 133 -12.60 -1.36 -13.56
N LYS A 134 -13.01 -1.91 -12.42
CA LYS A 134 -13.40 -1.15 -11.23
C LYS A 134 -12.82 -1.73 -9.96
N CYS A 135 -12.59 -0.86 -8.97
CA CYS A 135 -12.26 -1.23 -7.60
C CYS A 135 -13.54 -1.23 -6.75
N SER A 136 -13.71 -2.24 -5.91
CA SER A 136 -14.90 -2.38 -5.06
C SER A 136 -14.65 -1.71 -3.71
N PHE A 137 -15.63 -0.95 -3.26
CA PHE A 137 -15.64 -0.30 -1.92
C PHE A 137 -16.67 -0.94 -0.99
N ILE A 138 -17.54 -1.75 -1.55
CA ILE A 138 -18.57 -2.53 -0.85
C ILE A 138 -18.39 -4.01 -1.18
N LEU A 139 -18.78 -4.86 -0.25
CA LEU A 139 -18.70 -6.31 -0.40
C LEU A 139 -19.72 -6.82 -1.43
N ASP A 140 -20.95 -6.32 -1.34
CA ASP A 140 -22.07 -6.73 -2.17
C ASP A 140 -23.04 -5.55 -2.34
N GLU A 141 -23.61 -5.39 -3.53
CA GLU A 141 -24.61 -4.35 -3.83
C GLU A 141 -25.92 -4.54 -3.06
N LYS A 142 -26.28 -5.79 -2.72
CA LYS A 142 -27.49 -6.12 -1.98
C LYS A 142 -27.36 -5.87 -0.50
N THR A 143 -26.13 -5.99 0.02
CA THR A 143 -25.80 -5.77 1.43
C THR A 143 -24.61 -4.81 1.46
N PRO A 144 -24.83 -3.50 1.47
CA PRO A 144 -23.75 -2.51 1.31
C PRO A 144 -22.84 -2.46 2.55
N ILE A 145 -22.13 -3.56 2.79
CA ILE A 145 -21.07 -3.62 3.80
C ILE A 145 -19.82 -2.99 3.20
N THR A 146 -19.35 -1.91 3.80
CA THR A 146 -18.15 -1.23 3.34
C THR A 146 -16.90 -2.08 3.57
N LEU A 147 -16.05 -2.13 2.54
CA LEU A 147 -14.70 -2.71 2.62
C LEU A 147 -13.70 -1.74 3.27
N TYR A 148 -14.10 -0.51 3.53
CA TYR A 148 -13.27 0.56 4.06
C TYR A 148 -13.84 1.11 5.36
N TYR A 149 -12.94 1.50 6.27
CA TYR A 149 -13.27 2.24 7.47
C TYR A 149 -13.34 3.74 7.19
N ASP A 150 -12.44 4.23 6.35
CA ASP A 150 -12.39 5.62 5.87
C ASP A 150 -11.97 5.66 4.39
N ASP A 151 -11.36 6.75 3.93
CA ASP A 151 -10.96 6.95 2.53
C ASP A 151 -9.85 5.98 2.07
N ASN A 152 -9.05 5.43 2.99
CA ASN A 152 -7.88 4.61 2.64
C ASN A 152 -7.53 3.49 3.63
N HIS A 153 -8.25 3.35 4.74
CA HIS A 153 -8.07 2.24 5.65
C HIS A 153 -9.13 1.18 5.42
N LEU A 154 -8.68 -0.05 5.19
CA LEU A 154 -9.59 -1.18 5.02
C LEU A 154 -10.27 -1.53 6.34
N SER A 155 -11.55 -1.89 6.27
CA SER A 155 -12.28 -2.52 7.36
C SER A 155 -11.76 -3.94 7.61
N ASN A 156 -12.21 -4.58 8.68
CA ASN A 156 -11.89 -5.98 8.98
C ASN A 156 -12.29 -6.90 7.81
N ILE A 157 -13.39 -6.61 7.13
CA ILE A 157 -13.86 -7.39 5.99
C ILE A 157 -13.00 -7.11 4.76
N GLY A 158 -12.67 -5.84 4.49
CA GLY A 158 -11.82 -5.46 3.36
C GLY A 158 -10.40 -6.00 3.46
N SER A 159 -9.87 -6.13 4.66
CA SER A 159 -8.52 -6.65 4.90
C SER A 159 -8.43 -8.19 4.95
N LYS A 160 -9.56 -8.91 5.00
CA LYS A 160 -9.59 -10.36 5.26
C LYS A 160 -8.66 -11.16 4.37
N LYS A 161 -8.73 -10.97 3.04
CA LYS A 161 -7.87 -11.70 2.09
C LYS A 161 -6.38 -11.40 2.27
N ILE A 162 -6.04 -10.14 2.60
CA ILE A 162 -4.66 -9.74 2.86
C ILE A 162 -4.14 -10.46 4.11
N VAL A 163 -4.95 -10.52 5.17
CA VAL A 163 -4.60 -11.21 6.42
C VAL A 163 -4.48 -12.71 6.19
N GLU A 164 -5.36 -13.33 5.42
CA GLU A 164 -5.28 -14.76 5.06
C GLU A 164 -3.98 -15.07 4.32
N GLU A 165 -3.57 -14.22 3.38
CA GLU A 165 -2.30 -14.38 2.66
C GLU A 165 -1.08 -14.23 3.58
N ILE A 166 -1.08 -13.23 4.46
CA ILE A 166 -0.02 -13.05 5.46
C ILE A 166 0.09 -14.29 6.35
N ASN A 167 -1.04 -14.82 6.83
CA ASN A 167 -1.07 -16.02 7.65
C ASN A 167 -0.52 -17.23 6.91
N SER A 168 -0.85 -17.39 5.62
CA SER A 168 -0.30 -18.48 4.80
C SER A 168 1.22 -18.41 4.66
N LEU A 169 1.78 -17.20 4.65
CA LEU A 169 3.22 -16.97 4.60
C LEU A 169 3.93 -17.25 5.94
N LEU A 170 3.22 -17.10 7.06
CA LEU A 170 3.76 -17.41 8.39
C LEU A 170 3.87 -18.91 8.66
N MET A 171 2.99 -19.70 8.03
CA MET A 171 2.92 -21.15 8.23
C MET A 171 3.91 -21.96 7.34
N ARG A 172 4.56 -21.26 6.40
CA ARG A 172 5.61 -21.82 5.53
C ARG A 172 7.01 -21.49 6.08
#